data_4a8b6ae95e26fb41c46e33f5615fc7d0
#
_entry.id   4a8b6ae95e26fb41c46e33f5615fc7d0
#
_cell.length_a   1.000
_cell.length_b   1.000
_cell.length_c   1.000
_cell.angle_alpha   90.00
_cell.angle_beta   90.00
_cell.angle_gamma   90.00
#
_symmetry.space_group_name_H-M   'P 1'
#
loop_
_entity.id
_entity.type
_entity.pdbx_description
1 polymer ?
#
loop_
_entity_poly.entity_id
_entity_poly.type
_entity_poly.pdbx_seq_one_letter_code
_entity_poly.pdbx_strand_id
1 'polypeptide(L)'
;WMKGKYGLMVHWLAPGPPSQKGEYIKDLNKAVDNFDIKGFMADFDKTGADWLIFTLGQNSGYYASPNSVIDSLAGPGHTSHRDLALEIAKELKKRGKKFIAYIPCEVKANEIMHKGFSWNTQTGTNQAEFQKKYLLAIREWAVRFGENLDGWWIDGCYTWPEFHNKFMQWDKWYDATR
;
A
#
# COMPACT_ATOMS: atom_id res chain seq x y z
N TRP A 1 6.09 -18.01 12.93
CA TRP A 1 7.01 -16.91 13.27
C TRP A 1 6.40 -15.89 14.22
N MET A 2 5.08 -15.84 14.30
CA MET A 2 4.35 -14.88 15.18
C MET A 2 4.24 -15.28 16.66
N LYS A 3 4.42 -16.56 17.01
CA LYS A 3 4.20 -17.03 18.37
C LYS A 3 5.10 -16.31 19.39
N GLY A 4 4.50 -15.70 20.40
CA GLY A 4 5.20 -14.95 21.44
C GLY A 4 5.75 -13.58 20.98
N LYS A 5 5.33 -13.10 19.80
CA LYS A 5 5.78 -11.86 19.17
C LYS A 5 4.61 -10.94 18.86
N TYR A 6 4.90 -9.67 18.60
CA TYR A 6 3.89 -8.69 18.18
C TYR A 6 4.45 -7.76 17.12
N GLY A 7 3.56 -7.09 16.38
CA GLY A 7 3.91 -6.10 15.37
C GLY A 7 3.11 -4.83 15.52
N LEU A 8 3.52 -3.84 14.78
CA LEU A 8 2.82 -2.56 14.67
C LEU A 8 2.17 -2.44 13.30
N MET A 9 1.05 -1.72 13.25
CA MET A 9 0.47 -1.23 12.01
C MET A 9 0.55 0.29 12.00
N VAL A 10 1.12 0.83 10.96
CA VAL A 10 1.23 2.28 10.74
C VAL A 10 0.48 2.65 9.47
N HIS A 11 -0.61 3.37 9.61
CA HIS A 11 -1.34 4.00 8.52
C HIS A 11 -0.73 5.36 8.22
N TRP A 12 0.36 5.37 7.44
CA TRP A 12 0.93 6.60 6.95
C TRP A 12 0.21 6.98 5.65
N LEU A 13 -0.46 8.14 5.65
CA LEU A 13 -1.31 8.59 4.56
C LEU A 13 -0.78 9.92 4.03
N ALA A 14 -0.35 9.94 2.76
CA ALA A 14 0.09 11.15 2.09
C ALA A 14 -0.50 11.20 0.66
N PRO A 15 -1.08 12.31 0.26
CA PRO A 15 -1.52 13.42 1.10
C PRO A 15 -2.66 12.98 2.04
N GLY A 16 -2.59 13.38 3.29
CA GLY A 16 -3.53 12.95 4.33
C GLY A 16 -3.96 14.12 5.21
N PRO A 17 -4.85 13.91 6.17
CA PRO A 17 -5.18 14.93 7.14
C PRO A 17 -3.93 15.34 7.93
N PRO A 18 -3.83 16.60 8.38
CA PRO A 18 -2.68 17.05 9.14
C PRO A 18 -2.54 16.22 10.41
N SER A 19 -1.30 15.96 10.81
CA SER A 19 -1.04 15.46 12.14
C SER A 19 -1.50 16.51 13.17
N GLN A 20 -1.80 16.11 14.39
CA GLN A 20 -2.28 17.04 15.44
C GLN A 20 -1.31 18.20 15.74
N LYS A 21 -0.09 18.18 15.22
CA LYS A 21 0.98 19.15 15.49
C LYS A 21 1.77 19.62 14.27
N GLY A 22 1.31 19.33 13.04
CA GLY A 22 2.07 19.66 11.84
C GLY A 22 1.24 20.36 10.76
N GLU A 23 1.94 20.99 9.83
CA GLU A 23 1.31 21.52 8.61
C GLU A 23 0.81 20.40 7.72
N TYR A 24 -0.34 20.62 7.09
CA TYR A 24 -0.86 19.71 6.07
C TYR A 24 -0.02 19.80 4.79
N ILE A 25 0.65 18.73 4.43
CA ILE A 25 1.44 18.65 3.20
C ILE A 25 0.57 18.01 2.12
N LYS A 26 0.10 18.82 1.16
CA LYS A 26 -0.73 18.35 0.04
C LYS A 26 0.06 17.62 -1.04
N ASP A 27 1.33 17.96 -1.19
CA ASP A 27 2.23 17.35 -2.18
C ASP A 27 2.75 16.00 -1.66
N LEU A 28 2.44 14.93 -2.39
CA LEU A 28 2.87 13.57 -2.06
C LEU A 28 4.40 13.46 -1.96
N ASN A 29 5.11 13.97 -2.97
CA ASN A 29 6.57 13.86 -3.00
C ASN A 29 7.22 14.64 -1.86
N LYS A 30 6.74 15.86 -1.58
CA LYS A 30 7.21 16.64 -0.44
C LYS A 30 6.96 15.92 0.89
N ALA A 31 5.80 15.26 1.06
CA ALA A 31 5.50 14.50 2.26
C ALA A 31 6.44 13.29 2.40
N VAL A 32 6.67 12.56 1.32
CA VAL A 32 7.57 11.40 1.26
C VAL A 32 9.02 11.82 1.51
N ASP A 33 9.49 12.90 0.90
CA ASP A 33 10.86 13.40 1.05
C ASP A 33 11.17 13.86 2.46
N ASN A 34 10.18 14.45 3.13
CA ASN A 34 10.30 14.91 4.51
C ASN A 34 10.19 13.80 5.56
N PHE A 35 9.92 12.54 5.15
CA PHE A 35 9.83 11.44 6.10
C PHE A 35 11.20 11.10 6.68
N ASP A 36 11.34 11.24 7.99
CA ASP A 36 12.56 10.88 8.74
C ASP A 36 12.59 9.37 9.03
N ILE A 37 13.16 8.60 8.11
CA ILE A 37 13.32 7.15 8.30
C ILE A 37 14.18 6.83 9.52
N LYS A 38 15.24 7.60 9.76
CA LYS A 38 16.14 7.32 10.89
C LYS A 38 15.42 7.48 12.23
N GLY A 39 14.70 8.57 12.39
CA GLY A 39 13.88 8.81 13.59
C GLY A 39 12.78 7.77 13.73
N PHE A 40 12.05 7.48 12.65
CA PHE A 40 11.01 6.46 12.65
C PHE A 40 11.53 5.08 13.05
N MET A 41 12.67 4.64 12.51
CA MET A 41 13.25 3.35 12.86
C MET A 41 13.80 3.31 14.29
N ALA A 42 14.33 4.43 14.79
CA ALA A 42 14.75 4.52 16.20
C ALA A 42 13.55 4.40 17.16
N ASP A 43 12.40 4.97 16.81
CA ASP A 43 11.18 4.81 17.60
C ASP A 43 10.58 3.40 17.46
N PHE A 44 10.60 2.82 16.27
CA PHE A 44 10.21 1.42 16.05
C PHE A 44 11.05 0.47 16.94
N ASP A 45 12.38 0.64 16.97
CA ASP A 45 13.28 -0.19 17.79
C ASP A 45 12.93 -0.14 19.29
N LYS A 46 12.55 1.04 19.81
CA LYS A 46 12.11 1.20 21.22
C LYS A 46 10.85 0.41 21.56
N THR A 47 10.01 0.13 20.56
CA THR A 47 8.77 -0.64 20.80
C THR A 47 9.04 -2.11 21.06
N GLY A 48 10.17 -2.66 20.58
CA GLY A 48 10.45 -4.08 20.60
C GLY A 48 9.62 -4.93 19.64
N ALA A 49 8.86 -4.33 18.73
CA ALA A 49 8.04 -5.04 17.75
C ALA A 49 8.90 -5.89 16.79
N ASP A 50 8.33 -7.00 16.31
CA ASP A 50 9.01 -7.95 15.45
C ASP A 50 8.67 -7.75 13.96
N TRP A 51 7.57 -7.05 13.67
CA TRP A 51 7.17 -6.70 12.30
C TRP A 51 6.45 -5.36 12.24
N LEU A 52 6.46 -4.78 11.05
CA LEU A 52 5.72 -3.59 10.72
C LEU A 52 4.78 -3.87 9.55
N ILE A 53 3.51 -3.51 9.70
CA ILE A 53 2.57 -3.34 8.60
C ILE A 53 2.56 -1.85 8.26
N PHE A 54 2.97 -1.50 7.04
CA PHE A 54 3.06 -0.11 6.61
C PHE A 54 2.26 0.10 5.32
N THR A 55 1.49 1.18 5.25
CA THR A 55 0.70 1.51 4.07
C THR A 55 1.59 1.91 2.89
N LEU A 56 1.50 1.20 1.76
CA LEU A 56 1.94 1.74 0.47
C LEU A 56 1.05 2.92 0.08
N GLY A 57 -0.24 2.76 0.26
CA GLY A 57 -1.25 3.76 0.02
C GLY A 57 -2.61 3.34 0.57
N GLN A 58 -3.59 4.20 0.40
CA GLN A 58 -4.96 4.02 0.89
C GLN A 58 -5.98 4.49 -0.18
N ASN A 59 -7.25 4.49 0.18
CA ASN A 59 -8.38 4.85 -0.67
C ASN A 59 -8.25 6.24 -1.32
N SER A 60 -7.39 7.11 -0.78
CA SER A 60 -7.05 8.39 -1.40
C SER A 60 -6.41 8.23 -2.80
N GLY A 61 -5.88 7.04 -3.11
CA GLY A 61 -5.24 6.75 -4.41
C GLY A 61 -3.84 7.33 -4.55
N TYR A 62 -3.14 7.56 -3.44
CA TYR A 62 -1.74 8.02 -3.43
C TYR A 62 -0.86 7.01 -2.71
N TYR A 63 0.33 6.75 -3.26
CA TYR A 63 1.18 5.66 -2.82
C TYR A 63 2.62 6.11 -2.56
N ALA A 64 3.20 5.69 -1.46
CA ALA A 64 4.55 6.01 -1.00
C ALA A 64 5.65 5.11 -1.63
N SER A 65 5.41 4.66 -2.84
CA SER A 65 6.32 3.83 -3.63
C SER A 65 6.03 4.01 -5.11
N PRO A 66 7.05 4.11 -5.99
CA PRO A 66 6.85 4.19 -7.43
C PRO A 66 6.14 2.96 -7.99
N ASN A 67 5.29 3.18 -9.01
CA ASN A 67 4.61 2.10 -9.73
C ASN A 67 4.24 2.54 -11.16
N SER A 68 4.87 1.93 -12.15
CA SER A 68 4.70 2.31 -13.55
C SER A 68 3.31 1.95 -14.10
N VAL A 69 2.68 0.91 -13.57
CA VAL A 69 1.31 0.53 -13.94
C VAL A 69 0.33 1.61 -13.50
N ILE A 70 0.47 2.11 -12.27
CA ILE A 70 -0.38 3.20 -11.76
C ILE A 70 -0.17 4.45 -12.60
N ASP A 71 1.08 4.86 -12.84
CA ASP A 71 1.41 6.04 -13.64
C ASP A 71 0.87 5.92 -15.06
N SER A 72 0.88 4.73 -15.65
CA SER A 72 0.31 4.47 -16.98
C SER A 72 -1.22 4.56 -17.01
N LEU A 73 -1.91 4.06 -15.99
CA LEU A 73 -3.37 3.92 -15.99
C LEU A 73 -4.08 5.14 -15.40
N ALA A 74 -3.50 5.77 -14.39
CA ALA A 74 -4.08 6.92 -13.68
C ALA A 74 -3.34 8.24 -13.96
N GLY A 75 -2.20 8.19 -14.64
CA GLY A 75 -1.35 9.35 -14.85
C GLY A 75 -0.38 9.61 -13.69
N PRO A 76 0.58 10.53 -13.90
CA PRO A 76 1.60 10.84 -12.88
C PRO A 76 1.00 11.55 -11.66
N GLY A 77 1.69 11.44 -10.53
CA GLY A 77 1.33 12.12 -9.28
C GLY A 77 0.56 11.26 -8.28
N HIS A 78 0.21 10.02 -8.64
CA HIS A 78 -0.41 9.05 -7.72
C HIS A 78 0.62 8.20 -6.98
N THR A 79 1.85 8.15 -7.49
CA THR A 79 2.97 7.44 -6.87
C THR A 79 4.11 8.42 -6.55
N SER A 80 4.86 8.15 -5.49
CA SER A 80 6.02 8.97 -5.15
C SER A 80 7.24 8.60 -6.00
N HIS A 81 8.13 9.57 -6.25
CA HIS A 81 9.41 9.29 -6.91
C HIS A 81 10.41 8.56 -5.99
N ARG A 82 10.38 8.87 -4.69
CA ARG A 82 11.13 8.17 -3.65
C ARG A 82 10.39 6.93 -3.21
N ASP A 83 11.08 5.81 -3.09
CA ASP A 83 10.49 4.55 -2.63
C ASP A 83 10.59 4.42 -1.11
N LEU A 84 9.79 5.23 -0.40
CA LEU A 84 9.79 5.28 1.06
C LEU A 84 9.48 3.91 1.68
N ALA A 85 8.51 3.20 1.14
CA ALA A 85 8.12 1.91 1.67
C ALA A 85 9.23 0.86 1.52
N LEU A 86 9.93 0.83 0.38
CA LEU A 86 11.08 -0.06 0.19
C LEU A 86 12.27 0.33 1.07
N GLU A 87 12.51 1.62 1.29
CA GLU A 87 13.55 2.07 2.21
C GLU A 87 13.27 1.58 3.64
N ILE A 88 12.03 1.69 4.12
CA ILE A 88 11.61 1.15 5.43
C ILE A 88 11.77 -0.38 5.47
N ALA A 89 11.34 -1.08 4.42
CA ALA A 89 11.47 -2.53 4.34
C ALA A 89 12.94 -2.99 4.45
N LYS A 90 13.86 -2.30 3.75
CA LYS A 90 15.30 -2.57 3.83
C LYS A 90 15.85 -2.33 5.23
N GLU A 91 15.42 -1.26 5.90
CA GLU A 91 15.86 -0.97 7.27
C GLU A 91 15.34 -2.02 8.29
N LEU A 92 14.12 -2.50 8.12
CA LEU A 92 13.58 -3.61 8.92
C LEU A 92 14.37 -4.89 8.68
N LYS A 93 14.66 -5.22 7.43
CA LYS A 93 15.45 -6.42 7.08
C LYS A 93 16.84 -6.40 7.72
N LYS A 94 17.55 -5.27 7.71
CA LYS A 94 18.85 -5.11 8.40
C LYS A 94 18.77 -5.41 9.90
N ARG A 95 17.58 -5.21 10.51
CA ARG A 95 17.30 -5.48 11.93
C ARG A 95 16.77 -6.89 12.19
N GLY A 96 16.66 -7.73 11.15
CA GLY A 96 16.02 -9.05 11.27
C GLY A 96 14.51 -8.98 11.55
N LYS A 97 13.89 -7.84 11.26
CA LYS A 97 12.46 -7.58 11.43
C LYS A 97 11.72 -7.80 10.12
N LYS A 98 10.40 -7.99 10.19
CA LYS A 98 9.55 -8.28 9.03
C LYS A 98 8.80 -7.06 8.53
N PHE A 99 8.66 -6.96 7.20
CA PHE A 99 7.87 -5.94 6.54
C PHE A 99 6.64 -6.54 5.87
N ILE A 100 5.48 -6.00 6.19
CA ILE A 100 4.19 -6.36 5.57
C ILE A 100 3.65 -5.12 4.87
N ALA A 101 3.51 -5.18 3.55
CA ALA A 101 2.97 -4.09 2.75
C ALA A 101 1.44 -4.06 2.86
N TYR A 102 0.89 -2.91 3.21
CA TYR A 102 -0.55 -2.71 3.25
C TYR A 102 -1.04 -1.99 1.98
N ILE A 103 -2.10 -2.52 1.40
CA ILE A 103 -2.85 -1.89 0.30
C ILE A 103 -4.35 -2.08 0.50
N PRO A 104 -5.22 -1.17 0.00
CA PRO A 104 -6.65 -1.45 -0.12
C PRO A 104 -6.92 -2.44 -1.24
N CYS A 105 -8.00 -3.20 -1.15
CA CYS A 105 -8.45 -4.10 -2.23
C CYS A 105 -9.28 -3.38 -3.31
N GLU A 106 -9.37 -2.04 -3.26
CA GLU A 106 -10.24 -1.24 -4.11
C GLU A 106 -9.65 0.15 -4.40
N VAL A 107 -10.20 0.85 -5.38
CA VAL A 107 -9.75 2.19 -5.81
C VAL A 107 -10.93 3.16 -5.97
N LYS A 108 -12.08 2.86 -5.38
CA LYS A 108 -13.34 3.55 -5.63
C LYS A 108 -13.39 5.01 -5.16
N ALA A 109 -12.61 5.36 -4.16
CA ALA A 109 -12.66 6.68 -3.55
C ALA A 109 -11.93 7.77 -4.35
N ASN A 110 -11.02 7.40 -5.26
CA ASN A 110 -10.30 8.33 -6.12
C ASN A 110 -10.81 8.20 -7.56
N GLU A 111 -11.39 9.25 -8.12
CA GLU A 111 -12.04 9.21 -9.44
C GLU A 111 -11.07 8.88 -10.58
N ILE A 112 -9.84 9.36 -10.53
CA ILE A 112 -8.83 9.11 -11.56
C ILE A 112 -8.39 7.63 -11.49
N MET A 113 -8.09 7.13 -10.30
CA MET A 113 -7.77 5.73 -10.06
C MET A 113 -8.94 4.82 -10.45
N HIS A 114 -10.14 5.17 -10.05
CA HIS A 114 -11.38 4.49 -10.41
C HIS A 114 -11.50 4.31 -11.94
N LYS A 115 -11.36 5.40 -12.72
CA LYS A 115 -11.44 5.37 -14.19
C LYS A 115 -10.27 4.58 -14.79
N GLY A 116 -9.05 4.86 -14.37
CA GLY A 116 -7.85 4.21 -14.89
C GLY A 116 -7.87 2.69 -14.72
N PHE A 117 -8.27 2.25 -13.53
CA PHE A 117 -8.36 0.83 -13.19
C PHE A 117 -9.67 0.14 -13.59
N SER A 118 -10.58 0.86 -14.25
CA SER A 118 -11.87 0.31 -14.71
C SER A 118 -12.74 -0.25 -13.56
N TRP A 119 -12.74 0.45 -12.42
CA TRP A 119 -13.65 0.11 -11.32
C TRP A 119 -15.10 0.27 -11.78
N ASN A 120 -15.91 -0.75 -11.61
CA ASN A 120 -17.33 -0.73 -11.99
C ASN A 120 -18.19 -0.33 -10.79
N THR A 121 -18.98 0.72 -10.94
CA THR A 121 -19.87 1.24 -9.89
C THR A 121 -21.20 0.52 -9.77
N GLN A 122 -21.51 -0.41 -10.67
CA GLN A 122 -22.75 -1.19 -10.61
C GLN A 122 -22.70 -2.19 -9.46
N THR A 123 -23.84 -2.36 -8.80
CA THR A 123 -24.01 -3.32 -7.71
C THR A 123 -23.80 -4.76 -8.19
N GLY A 124 -23.08 -5.54 -7.39
CA GLY A 124 -22.96 -6.99 -7.57
C GLY A 124 -22.04 -7.42 -8.71
N THR A 125 -21.13 -6.55 -9.15
CA THR A 125 -20.16 -6.90 -10.18
C THR A 125 -19.03 -7.77 -9.62
N ASN A 126 -18.36 -8.50 -10.51
CA ASN A 126 -17.17 -9.28 -10.15
C ASN A 126 -15.85 -8.47 -10.28
N GLN A 127 -15.94 -7.22 -10.70
CA GLN A 127 -14.78 -6.32 -10.87
C GLN A 127 -13.63 -6.95 -11.68
N ALA A 128 -13.92 -7.75 -12.71
CA ALA A 128 -12.91 -8.55 -13.40
C ALA A 128 -11.80 -7.68 -14.04
N GLU A 129 -12.18 -6.60 -14.73
CA GLU A 129 -11.20 -5.70 -15.35
C GLU A 129 -10.41 -4.90 -14.32
N PHE A 130 -11.06 -4.46 -13.25
CA PHE A 130 -10.36 -3.83 -12.12
C PHE A 130 -9.32 -4.79 -11.54
N GLN A 131 -9.73 -5.99 -11.14
CA GLN A 131 -8.81 -6.97 -10.57
C GLN A 131 -7.64 -7.25 -11.50
N LYS A 132 -7.90 -7.48 -12.79
CA LYS A 132 -6.84 -7.73 -13.80
C LYS A 132 -5.79 -6.60 -13.82
N LYS A 133 -6.22 -5.35 -13.84
CA LYS A 133 -5.32 -4.19 -13.88
C LYS A 133 -4.62 -3.95 -12.55
N TYR A 134 -5.35 -4.07 -11.44
CA TYR A 134 -4.80 -3.79 -10.12
C TYR A 134 -3.75 -4.82 -9.70
N LEU A 135 -3.93 -6.08 -10.10
CA LEU A 135 -2.95 -7.14 -9.88
C LEU A 135 -1.62 -6.90 -10.61
N LEU A 136 -1.62 -6.17 -11.74
CA LEU A 136 -0.37 -5.78 -12.40
C LEU A 136 0.42 -4.80 -11.52
N ALA A 137 -0.25 -3.83 -10.89
CA ALA A 137 0.40 -2.90 -9.97
C ALA A 137 0.94 -3.62 -8.72
N ILE A 138 0.17 -4.54 -8.14
CA ILE A 138 0.60 -5.36 -7.01
C ILE A 138 1.83 -6.20 -7.39
N ARG A 139 1.82 -6.81 -8.57
CA ARG A 139 2.95 -7.60 -9.08
C ARG A 139 4.20 -6.77 -9.26
N GLU A 140 4.09 -5.54 -9.77
CA GLU A 140 5.23 -4.65 -9.90
C GLU A 140 5.87 -4.37 -8.54
N TRP A 141 5.08 -4.05 -7.52
CA TRP A 141 5.60 -3.86 -6.15
C TRP A 141 6.18 -5.15 -5.57
N ALA A 142 5.53 -6.31 -5.74
CA ALA A 142 6.04 -7.57 -5.25
C ALA A 142 7.45 -7.87 -5.80
N VAL A 143 7.64 -7.70 -7.11
CA VAL A 143 8.94 -7.86 -7.76
C VAL A 143 9.96 -6.82 -7.29
N ARG A 144 9.55 -5.54 -7.17
CA ARG A 144 10.41 -4.45 -6.73
C ARG A 144 10.91 -4.63 -5.29
N PHE A 145 10.04 -5.04 -4.39
CA PHE A 145 10.41 -5.30 -2.99
C PHE A 145 11.22 -6.58 -2.83
N GLY A 146 10.92 -7.60 -3.62
CA GLY A 146 11.60 -8.88 -3.60
C GLY A 146 11.72 -9.45 -2.19
N GLU A 147 12.91 -9.84 -1.80
CA GLU A 147 13.19 -10.44 -0.49
C GLU A 147 13.07 -9.47 0.71
N ASN A 148 12.80 -8.18 0.49
CA ASN A 148 12.52 -7.23 1.57
C ASN A 148 11.04 -7.23 1.99
N LEU A 149 10.19 -7.99 1.30
CA LEU A 149 8.77 -8.11 1.57
C LEU A 149 8.47 -9.48 2.19
N ASP A 150 7.89 -9.49 3.37
CA ASP A 150 7.55 -10.72 4.09
C ASP A 150 6.07 -11.07 3.98
N GLY A 151 5.23 -10.15 3.52
CA GLY A 151 3.81 -10.39 3.34
C GLY A 151 3.01 -9.17 2.91
N TRP A 152 1.73 -9.42 2.67
CA TRP A 152 0.76 -8.40 2.28
C TRP A 152 -0.39 -8.34 3.27
N TRP A 153 -0.83 -7.13 3.58
CA TRP A 153 -2.11 -6.86 4.21
C TRP A 153 -3.02 -6.21 3.18
N ILE A 154 -4.00 -6.96 2.70
CA ILE A 154 -4.96 -6.48 1.71
C ILE A 154 -6.23 -6.11 2.47
N ASP A 155 -6.45 -4.82 2.65
CA ASP A 155 -7.57 -4.31 3.42
C ASP A 155 -8.82 -4.10 2.58
N GLY A 156 -9.98 -4.08 3.26
CA GLY A 156 -11.25 -3.80 2.63
C GLY A 156 -11.87 -4.97 1.86
N CYS A 157 -11.35 -6.20 2.02
CA CYS A 157 -11.91 -7.42 1.42
C CYS A 157 -13.26 -7.79 2.06
N TYR A 158 -14.15 -6.82 2.17
CA TYR A 158 -15.51 -6.96 2.70
C TYR A 158 -16.50 -7.20 1.57
N THR A 159 -17.77 -7.19 1.92
CA THR A 159 -18.85 -7.14 0.94
C THR A 159 -19.27 -5.69 0.75
N TRP A 160 -18.97 -5.15 -0.40
CA TRP A 160 -19.45 -3.83 -0.85
C TRP A 160 -20.62 -4.00 -1.81
N PRO A 161 -21.48 -2.99 -1.96
CA PRO A 161 -22.52 -3.04 -3.00
C PRO A 161 -21.93 -3.31 -4.40
N GLU A 162 -20.81 -2.66 -4.72
CA GLU A 162 -20.13 -2.77 -6.02
C GLU A 162 -19.30 -4.03 -6.15
N PHE A 163 -18.75 -4.55 -5.06
CA PHE A 163 -17.83 -5.67 -5.09
C PHE A 163 -17.97 -6.55 -3.84
N HIS A 164 -18.35 -7.78 -4.06
CA HIS A 164 -18.44 -8.77 -2.99
C HIS A 164 -17.17 -9.61 -2.92
N ASN A 165 -16.65 -9.86 -1.71
CA ASN A 165 -15.43 -10.64 -1.47
C ASN A 165 -15.42 -12.04 -2.12
N LYS A 166 -16.59 -12.66 -2.31
CA LYS A 166 -16.73 -13.95 -3.03
C LYS A 166 -16.27 -13.89 -4.50
N PHE A 167 -16.20 -12.69 -5.08
CA PHE A 167 -15.73 -12.50 -6.45
C PHE A 167 -14.22 -12.22 -6.54
N MET A 168 -13.53 -12.14 -5.41
CA MET A 168 -12.07 -12.03 -5.41
C MET A 168 -11.45 -13.26 -6.08
N GLN A 169 -10.63 -13.03 -7.08
CA GLN A 169 -9.90 -14.08 -7.79
C GLN A 169 -8.65 -14.43 -7.00
N TRP A 170 -8.81 -15.03 -5.82
CA TRP A 170 -7.75 -15.25 -4.83
C TRP A 170 -6.49 -15.89 -5.40
N ASP A 171 -6.62 -16.87 -6.29
CA ASP A 171 -5.46 -17.51 -6.92
C ASP A 171 -4.60 -16.48 -7.65
N LYS A 172 -5.22 -15.57 -8.40
CA LYS A 172 -4.52 -14.49 -9.10
C LYS A 172 -3.92 -13.45 -8.16
N TRP A 173 -4.62 -13.16 -7.04
CA TRP A 173 -4.09 -12.28 -6.01
C TRP A 173 -2.85 -12.88 -5.37
N TYR A 174 -2.89 -14.17 -4.99
CA TYR A 174 -1.72 -14.87 -4.46
C TYR A 174 -0.56 -14.91 -5.45
N ASP A 175 -0.84 -15.14 -6.74
CA ASP A 175 0.20 -15.14 -7.77
C ASP A 175 0.83 -13.75 -7.97
N ALA A 176 0.06 -12.67 -7.87
CA ALA A 176 0.57 -11.31 -7.98
C ALA A 176 1.43 -10.89 -6.78
N THR A 177 1.19 -11.46 -5.61
CA THR A 177 1.88 -11.11 -4.35
C THR A 177 3.17 -11.88 -4.10
N ARG A 178 3.58 -12.78 -5.01
CA ARG A 178 4.80 -13.62 -4.88
C ARG A 178 6.02 -13.06 -5.58
#